data_5a316661945a38f3b2f079aaaddc9ae5
#
_entry.id   5a316661945a38f3b2f079aaaddc9ae5
#
_cell.length_a   1.000
_cell.length_b   1.000
_cell.length_c   1.000
_cell.angle_alpha   90.00
_cell.angle_beta   90.00
_cell.angle_gamma   90.00
#
_symmetry.space_group_name_H-M   'P 1'
#
loop_
_entity.id
_entity.type
_entity.pdbx_description
1 polymer ?
#
loop_
_entity_poly.entity_id
_entity_poly.type
_entity_poly.pdbx_seq_one_letter_code
_entity_poly.pdbx_strand_id
1 'polypeptide(L)'
;MPSIILSQAIVSIENLRHSGEVGEFKSAGLSLNGSRGNEDSDDFKLNLAYTKNTENIESLITINHSERTKDNTLEDKSSFFHGRLLFKSDKPLNYELYAQSSKNPFQSYKKRDLIGFGARFDISKVSKIGFSLLHEREESLQGINKETNRLNLYLYKKMELENKNFLSASLFYQPSLNEFSSDYKVSALMALNIPLSEKILFEI
;
A
#
# COMPACT_ATOMS: atom_id res chain seq x y z
N MET A 1 -5.54 3.97 28.04
CA MET A 1 -5.72 2.85 27.10
C MET A 1 -5.08 3.28 25.78
N PRO A 2 -4.19 2.50 25.17
CA PRO A 2 -3.65 2.84 23.86
C PRO A 2 -4.80 2.81 22.84
N SER A 3 -5.07 3.93 22.19
CA SER A 3 -6.01 3.99 21.08
C SER A 3 -5.37 3.25 19.91
N ILE A 4 -5.96 2.12 19.51
CA ILE A 4 -5.58 1.45 18.27
C ILE A 4 -6.05 2.34 17.12
N ILE A 5 -5.18 3.21 16.66
CA ILE A 5 -5.42 4.01 15.46
C ILE A 5 -5.14 3.03 14.29
N LEU A 6 -6.21 2.51 13.70
CA LEU A 6 -6.14 1.80 12.41
C LEU A 6 -5.84 2.83 11.31
N SER A 7 -4.64 3.38 11.34
CA SER A 7 -4.11 4.15 10.23
C SER A 7 -3.67 3.14 9.16
N GLN A 8 -4.13 3.29 7.93
CA GLN A 8 -3.56 2.55 6.79
C GLN A 8 -2.08 2.94 6.67
N ALA A 9 -1.25 2.25 7.42
CA ALA A 9 0.17 2.57 7.52
C ALA A 9 0.90 2.32 6.20
N ILE A 10 0.44 1.32 5.42
CA ILE A 10 1.04 0.93 4.15
C ILE A 10 -0.06 0.35 3.25
N VAL A 11 -0.10 0.77 2.01
CA VAL A 11 -0.92 0.12 0.98
C VAL A 11 -0.20 -1.14 0.53
N SER A 12 -0.88 -2.29 0.52
CA SER A 12 -0.31 -3.50 -0.05
C SER A 12 -0.16 -3.34 -1.55
N ILE A 13 1.07 -3.39 -2.02
CA ILE A 13 1.42 -3.30 -3.43
C ILE A 13 1.83 -4.65 -4.02
N GLU A 14 1.76 -5.72 -3.22
CA GLU A 14 2.24 -7.04 -3.63
C GLU A 14 1.47 -7.59 -4.83
N ASN A 15 0.17 -7.29 -4.94
CA ASN A 15 -0.65 -7.68 -6.09
C ASN A 15 -0.25 -6.95 -7.38
N LEU A 16 0.34 -5.74 -7.28
CA LEU A 16 0.77 -4.94 -8.42
C LEU A 16 2.17 -5.31 -8.92
N ARG A 17 2.88 -6.18 -8.21
CA ARG A 17 4.31 -6.43 -8.44
C ARG A 17 4.60 -7.44 -9.54
N HIS A 18 3.64 -8.26 -9.97
CA HIS A 18 3.87 -9.34 -10.96
C HIS A 18 5.15 -10.16 -10.62
N SER A 19 5.28 -10.58 -9.36
CA SER A 19 6.49 -11.15 -8.78
C SER A 19 7.08 -12.30 -9.61
N GLY A 20 8.32 -12.13 -10.06
CA GLY A 20 9.09 -13.14 -10.78
C GLY A 20 8.93 -13.12 -12.30
N GLU A 21 8.04 -12.32 -12.86
CA GLU A 21 7.85 -12.17 -14.30
C GLU A 21 8.67 -10.98 -14.81
N VAL A 22 9.60 -11.24 -15.74
CA VAL A 22 10.39 -10.18 -16.38
C VAL A 22 9.52 -9.50 -17.44
N GLY A 23 9.46 -8.16 -17.39
CA GLY A 23 8.64 -7.40 -18.33
C GLY A 23 8.26 -6.01 -17.80
N GLU A 24 7.45 -5.34 -18.59
CA GLU A 24 6.83 -4.07 -18.24
C GLU A 24 5.32 -4.23 -18.14
N PHE A 25 4.75 -3.81 -17.00
CA PHE A 25 3.33 -3.92 -16.71
C PHE A 25 2.78 -2.53 -16.41
N LYS A 26 1.68 -2.19 -17.03
CA LYS A 26 1.00 -0.90 -16.86
C LYS A 26 -0.46 -1.15 -16.57
N SER A 27 -0.99 -0.48 -15.58
CA SER A 27 -2.42 -0.47 -15.32
C SER A 27 -2.92 0.95 -15.11
N ALA A 28 -4.12 1.22 -15.60
CA ALA A 28 -4.83 2.46 -15.38
C ALA A 28 -6.30 2.14 -15.12
N GLY A 29 -6.83 2.69 -14.05
CA GLY A 29 -8.23 2.58 -13.67
C GLY A 29 -8.82 3.97 -13.47
N LEU A 30 -9.98 4.22 -14.07
CA LEU A 30 -10.79 5.42 -13.87
C LEU A 30 -12.20 4.98 -13.49
N SER A 31 -12.73 5.54 -12.41
CA SER A 31 -14.11 5.34 -11.98
C SER A 31 -14.77 6.66 -11.75
N LEU A 32 -15.94 6.83 -12.35
CA LEU A 32 -16.83 7.98 -12.21
C LEU A 32 -18.20 7.43 -11.84
N ASN A 33 -18.69 7.74 -10.65
CA ASN A 33 -20.01 7.34 -10.20
C ASN A 33 -20.77 8.60 -9.76
N GLY A 34 -22.03 8.69 -10.10
CA GLY A 34 -22.91 9.77 -9.68
C GLY A 34 -24.26 9.24 -9.28
N SER A 35 -24.84 9.78 -8.23
CA SER A 35 -26.21 9.54 -7.79
C SER A 35 -26.95 10.86 -7.67
N ARG A 36 -28.21 10.87 -8.07
CA ARG A 36 -29.10 12.03 -7.97
C ARG A 36 -30.42 11.61 -7.36
N GLY A 37 -30.98 12.42 -6.47
CA GLY A 37 -32.25 12.13 -5.83
C GLY A 37 -32.41 12.83 -4.49
N ASN A 38 -32.74 12.09 -3.43
CA ASN A 38 -32.82 12.66 -2.09
C ASN A 38 -31.44 13.14 -1.56
N GLU A 39 -30.38 12.57 -2.08
CA GLU A 39 -29.00 12.93 -1.83
C GLU A 39 -28.24 12.89 -3.17
N ASP A 40 -27.53 13.95 -3.49
CA ASP A 40 -26.68 14.02 -4.67
C ASP A 40 -25.25 13.63 -4.29
N SER A 41 -24.64 12.68 -5.01
CA SER A 41 -23.25 12.31 -4.77
C SER A 41 -22.48 12.12 -6.07
N ASP A 42 -21.21 12.48 -6.04
CA ASP A 42 -20.24 12.26 -7.11
C ASP A 42 -18.97 11.63 -6.53
N ASP A 43 -18.56 10.50 -7.10
CA ASP A 43 -17.33 9.80 -6.77
C ASP A 43 -16.39 9.80 -7.97
N PHE A 44 -15.18 10.26 -7.77
CA PHE A 44 -14.07 10.19 -8.72
C PHE A 44 -12.96 9.31 -8.15
N LYS A 45 -12.44 8.36 -8.94
CA LYS A 45 -11.26 7.56 -8.57
C LYS A 45 -10.34 7.37 -9.76
N LEU A 46 -9.05 7.61 -9.56
CA LEU A 46 -7.98 7.38 -10.51
C LEU A 46 -6.93 6.48 -9.87
N ASN A 47 -6.57 5.39 -10.55
CA ASN A 47 -5.51 4.50 -10.14
C ASN A 47 -4.56 4.28 -11.32
N LEU A 48 -3.27 4.50 -11.10
CA LEU A 48 -2.22 4.25 -12.09
C LEU A 48 -1.13 3.40 -11.45
N ALA A 49 -0.66 2.39 -12.15
CA ALA A 49 0.51 1.63 -11.72
C ALA A 49 1.42 1.30 -12.91
N TYR A 50 2.70 1.36 -12.67
CA TYR A 50 3.75 0.97 -13.58
C TYR A 50 4.75 0.10 -12.85
N THR A 51 4.99 -1.09 -13.37
CA THR A 51 6.01 -2.02 -12.86
C THR A 51 6.94 -2.40 -13.99
N LYS A 52 8.24 -2.35 -13.74
CA LYS A 52 9.27 -2.86 -14.64
C LYS A 52 10.14 -3.85 -13.88
N ASN A 53 10.11 -5.10 -14.33
CA ASN A 53 10.90 -6.19 -13.77
C ASN A 53 11.98 -6.59 -14.76
N THR A 54 13.21 -6.56 -14.30
CA THR A 54 14.38 -7.16 -14.97
C THR A 54 14.88 -8.35 -14.14
N GLU A 55 15.92 -9.02 -14.60
CA GLU A 55 16.56 -10.09 -13.82
C GLU A 55 17.09 -9.57 -12.47
N ASN A 56 17.63 -8.36 -12.43
CA ASN A 56 18.34 -7.81 -11.29
C ASN A 56 17.54 -6.79 -10.47
N ILE A 57 16.57 -6.11 -11.09
CA ILE A 57 15.84 -5.00 -10.46
C ILE A 57 14.36 -5.12 -10.76
N GLU A 58 13.55 -4.93 -9.73
CA GLU A 58 12.11 -4.69 -9.86
C GLU A 58 11.82 -3.25 -9.43
N SER A 59 11.16 -2.48 -10.29
CA SER A 59 10.72 -1.12 -10.00
C SER A 59 9.21 -1.03 -10.08
N LEU A 60 8.61 -0.33 -9.11
CA LEU A 60 7.16 -0.09 -9.06
C LEU A 60 6.90 1.37 -8.76
N ILE A 61 5.95 1.95 -9.48
CA ILE A 61 5.35 3.25 -9.17
C ILE A 61 3.84 3.07 -9.17
N THR A 62 3.15 3.57 -8.13
CA THR A 62 1.69 3.65 -8.11
C THR A 62 1.22 5.03 -7.65
N ILE A 63 0.15 5.50 -8.27
CA ILE A 63 -0.51 6.78 -7.98
C ILE A 63 -2.00 6.47 -7.86
N ASN A 64 -2.60 6.84 -6.73
CA ASN A 64 -4.03 6.74 -6.53
C ASN A 64 -4.57 8.11 -6.11
N HIS A 65 -5.73 8.46 -6.62
CA HIS A 65 -6.47 9.64 -6.21
C HIS A 65 -7.96 9.30 -6.12
N SER A 66 -8.61 9.76 -5.06
CA SER A 66 -10.05 9.66 -4.92
C SER A 66 -10.63 10.96 -4.38
N GLU A 67 -11.83 11.29 -4.82
CA GLU A 67 -12.60 12.41 -4.34
C GLU A 67 -14.07 12.01 -4.32
N ARG A 68 -14.77 12.31 -3.21
CA ARG A 68 -16.21 12.14 -3.05
C ARG A 68 -16.82 13.43 -2.59
N THR A 69 -17.86 13.85 -3.29
CA THR A 69 -18.74 14.93 -2.86
C THR A 69 -20.14 14.42 -2.61
N LYS A 70 -20.82 15.00 -1.63
CA LYS A 70 -22.21 14.77 -1.33
C LYS A 70 -22.91 16.12 -1.11
N ASP A 71 -24.03 16.35 -1.78
CA ASP A 71 -24.78 17.61 -1.72
C ASP A 71 -23.88 18.85 -1.87
N ASN A 72 -22.97 18.82 -2.85
CA ASN A 72 -21.92 19.83 -3.12
C ASN A 72 -20.90 20.02 -1.97
N THR A 73 -20.88 19.14 -0.98
CA THR A 73 -19.90 19.16 0.11
C THR A 73 -18.87 18.06 -0.09
N LEU A 74 -17.58 18.40 0.03
CA LEU A 74 -16.50 17.42 -0.06
C LEU A 74 -16.52 16.54 1.19
N GLU A 75 -16.77 15.23 1.01
CA GLU A 75 -16.83 14.24 2.10
C GLU A 75 -15.55 13.43 2.25
N ASP A 76 -14.83 13.19 1.15
CA ASP A 76 -13.55 12.47 1.17
C ASP A 76 -12.65 12.95 0.05
N LYS A 77 -11.36 13.04 0.32
CA LYS A 77 -10.33 13.33 -0.67
C LYS A 77 -9.02 12.69 -0.26
N SER A 78 -8.52 11.81 -1.08
CA SER A 78 -7.24 11.18 -0.83
C SER A 78 -6.33 11.23 -2.05
N SER A 79 -5.04 11.28 -1.80
CA SER A 79 -4.00 11.12 -2.83
C SER A 79 -2.89 10.27 -2.26
N PHE A 80 -2.41 9.33 -3.06
CA PHE A 80 -1.37 8.40 -2.68
C PHE A 80 -0.37 8.24 -3.82
N PHE A 81 0.90 8.32 -3.47
CA PHE A 81 2.03 8.00 -4.34
C PHE A 81 2.92 7.00 -3.62
N HIS A 82 3.37 5.96 -4.31
CA HIS A 82 4.38 5.04 -3.81
C HIS A 82 5.33 4.67 -4.93
N GLY A 83 6.63 4.79 -4.65
CA GLY A 83 7.71 4.31 -5.51
C GLY A 83 8.56 3.30 -4.75
N ARG A 84 8.94 2.20 -5.41
CA ARG A 84 9.80 1.16 -4.83
C ARG A 84 10.79 0.62 -5.86
N LEU A 85 12.00 0.38 -5.40
CA LEU A 85 13.04 -0.37 -6.10
C LEU A 85 13.41 -1.58 -5.25
N LEU A 86 13.44 -2.76 -5.85
CA LEU A 86 13.93 -3.99 -5.26
C LEU A 86 15.14 -4.46 -6.07
N PHE A 87 16.26 -4.57 -5.41
CA PHE A 87 17.52 -5.10 -5.96
C PHE A 87 17.56 -6.60 -5.67
N LYS A 88 17.37 -7.39 -6.72
CA LYS A 88 17.34 -8.86 -6.64
C LYS A 88 18.75 -9.41 -6.47
N SER A 89 18.87 -10.49 -5.74
CA SER A 89 20.10 -11.24 -5.54
C SER A 89 19.86 -12.71 -5.91
N ASP A 90 20.91 -13.43 -6.24
CA ASP A 90 20.87 -14.89 -6.45
C ASP A 90 20.55 -15.66 -5.15
N LYS A 91 20.57 -14.94 -4.01
CA LYS A 91 20.19 -15.46 -2.70
C LYS A 91 18.73 -15.07 -2.39
N PRO A 92 18.08 -15.71 -1.44
CA PRO A 92 16.73 -15.35 -1.02
C PRO A 92 16.63 -13.96 -0.36
N LEU A 93 17.74 -13.26 -0.12
CA LEU A 93 17.82 -11.92 0.45
C LEU A 93 17.91 -10.88 -0.67
N ASN A 94 16.94 -9.99 -0.73
CA ASN A 94 16.87 -8.85 -1.64
C ASN A 94 16.89 -7.55 -0.84
N TYR A 95 17.39 -6.47 -1.45
CA TYR A 95 17.38 -5.15 -0.82
C TYR A 95 16.30 -4.27 -1.45
N GLU A 96 15.66 -3.43 -0.63
CA GLU A 96 14.61 -2.54 -1.13
C GLU A 96 14.81 -1.10 -0.68
N LEU A 97 14.46 -0.18 -1.57
CA LEU A 97 14.35 1.25 -1.32
C LEU A 97 12.96 1.70 -1.73
N TYR A 98 12.28 2.48 -0.90
CA TYR A 98 10.95 2.97 -1.23
C TYR A 98 10.70 4.37 -0.68
N ALA A 99 9.81 5.09 -1.36
CA ALA A 99 9.30 6.37 -0.93
C ALA A 99 7.78 6.38 -1.10
N GLN A 100 7.09 7.06 -0.20
CA GLN A 100 5.64 7.18 -0.22
C GLN A 100 5.22 8.58 0.20
N SER A 101 4.19 9.10 -0.44
CA SER A 101 3.51 10.32 -0.02
C SER A 101 2.01 10.05 -0.02
N SER A 102 1.33 10.40 1.06
CA SER A 102 -0.11 10.27 1.18
C SER A 102 -0.72 11.54 1.76
N LYS A 103 -1.89 11.92 1.25
CA LYS A 103 -2.71 13.02 1.77
C LYS A 103 -4.11 12.50 1.96
N ASN A 104 -4.65 12.67 3.16
CA ASN A 104 -6.04 12.37 3.45
C ASN A 104 -6.51 13.20 4.65
N PRO A 105 -7.04 14.41 4.42
CA PRO A 105 -7.49 15.31 5.50
C PRO A 105 -8.74 14.80 6.22
N PHE A 106 -9.38 13.74 5.74
CA PHE A 106 -10.54 13.10 6.38
C PHE A 106 -10.17 11.90 7.27
N GLN A 107 -8.87 11.62 7.39
CA GLN A 107 -8.31 10.62 8.32
C GLN A 107 -7.60 11.32 9.50
N SER A 108 -6.76 10.58 10.19
CA SER A 108 -6.04 11.06 11.38
C SER A 108 -4.87 12.01 11.06
N TYR A 109 -4.49 12.18 9.80
CA TYR A 109 -3.40 13.05 9.34
C TYR A 109 -3.77 13.76 8.03
N LYS A 110 -3.22 14.94 7.82
CA LYS A 110 -3.39 15.72 6.59
C LYS A 110 -2.44 15.25 5.49
N LYS A 111 -1.18 15.03 5.84
CA LYS A 111 -0.13 14.58 4.93
C LYS A 111 0.85 13.67 5.66
N ARG A 112 1.35 12.65 4.96
CA ARG A 112 2.38 11.74 5.45
C ARG A 112 3.35 11.41 4.32
N ASP A 113 4.61 11.74 4.52
CA ASP A 113 5.70 11.38 3.64
C ASP A 113 6.61 10.39 4.35
N LEU A 114 7.12 9.40 3.63
CA LEU A 114 8.10 8.48 4.18
C LEU A 114 9.09 8.03 3.11
N ILE A 115 10.29 7.73 3.56
CA ILE A 115 11.33 7.05 2.80
C ILE A 115 11.88 5.91 3.64
N GLY A 116 12.12 4.77 3.04
CA GLY A 116 12.63 3.59 3.73
C GLY A 116 13.61 2.79 2.90
N PHE A 117 14.51 2.14 3.62
CA PHE A 117 15.49 1.21 3.06
C PHE A 117 15.51 -0.06 3.92
N GLY A 118 15.60 -1.21 3.26
CA GLY A 118 15.57 -2.47 4.00
C GLY A 118 15.96 -3.68 3.19
N ALA A 119 15.63 -4.83 3.75
CA ALA A 119 15.87 -6.13 3.16
C ALA A 119 14.62 -6.99 3.23
N ARG A 120 14.46 -7.84 2.25
CA ARG A 120 13.37 -8.77 2.10
C ARG A 120 13.90 -10.17 1.83
N PHE A 121 13.34 -11.11 2.55
CA PHE A 121 13.59 -12.53 2.37
C PHE A 121 12.40 -13.17 1.65
N ASP A 122 12.66 -13.77 0.51
CA ASP A 122 11.70 -14.61 -0.19
C ASP A 122 11.80 -16.04 0.38
N ILE A 123 10.97 -16.35 1.40
CA ILE A 123 10.92 -17.69 2.04
C ILE A 123 10.45 -18.72 1.02
N SER A 124 9.52 -18.33 0.17
CA SER A 124 9.00 -19.09 -0.96
C SER A 124 8.44 -18.16 -2.02
N LYS A 125 7.98 -18.71 -3.16
CA LYS A 125 7.28 -17.93 -4.19
C LYS A 125 6.04 -17.19 -3.64
N VAL A 126 5.43 -17.72 -2.57
CA VAL A 126 4.17 -17.25 -1.99
C VAL A 126 4.31 -16.64 -0.61
N SER A 127 5.50 -16.65 0.01
CA SER A 127 5.71 -16.15 1.37
C SER A 127 6.98 -15.30 1.44
N LYS A 128 6.86 -14.13 2.03
CA LYS A 128 7.93 -13.13 2.12
C LYS A 128 7.93 -12.47 3.48
N ILE A 129 9.11 -12.22 4.01
CA ILE A 129 9.32 -11.43 5.23
C ILE A 129 10.28 -10.30 4.88
N GLY A 130 9.99 -9.11 5.35
CA GLY A 130 10.89 -7.98 5.18
C GLY A 130 11.05 -7.17 6.45
N PHE A 131 12.18 -6.50 6.54
CA PHE A 131 12.46 -5.51 7.55
C PHE A 131 13.13 -4.30 6.91
N SER A 132 12.78 -3.11 7.38
CA SER A 132 13.38 -1.88 6.88
C SER A 132 13.39 -0.81 7.96
N LEU A 133 14.28 0.14 7.82
CA LEU A 133 14.27 1.40 8.55
C LEU A 133 13.57 2.42 7.66
N LEU A 134 12.69 3.19 8.24
CA LEU A 134 12.02 4.29 7.56
C LEU A 134 12.06 5.58 8.36
N HIS A 135 12.18 6.67 7.65
CA HIS A 135 11.97 8.03 8.16
C HIS A 135 10.60 8.50 7.70
N GLU A 136 9.78 8.94 8.63
CA GLU A 136 8.41 9.40 8.43
C GLU A 136 8.27 10.84 8.87
N ARG A 137 7.62 11.66 8.04
CA ARG A 137 7.14 13.00 8.40
C ARG A 137 5.64 13.03 8.24
N GLU A 138 4.93 13.32 9.32
CA GLU A 138 3.47 13.39 9.37
C GLU A 138 3.02 14.79 9.78
N GLU A 139 2.11 15.38 9.02
CA GLU A 139 1.40 16.62 9.34
C GLU A 139 0.02 16.24 9.88
N SER A 140 -0.26 16.61 11.12
CA SER A 140 -1.57 16.41 11.74
C SER A 140 -2.64 17.30 11.09
N LEU A 141 -3.92 17.07 11.41
CA LEU A 141 -5.02 17.93 10.95
C LEU A 141 -4.89 19.38 11.47
N GLN A 142 -4.21 19.59 12.60
CA GLN A 142 -3.93 20.90 13.19
C GLN A 142 -2.69 21.58 12.57
N GLY A 143 -2.03 20.98 11.61
CA GLY A 143 -0.83 21.51 10.97
C GLY A 143 0.47 21.27 11.76
N ILE A 144 0.45 20.43 12.79
CA ILE A 144 1.63 20.08 13.57
C ILE A 144 2.41 19.01 12.82
N ASN A 145 3.70 19.26 12.56
CA ASN A 145 4.60 18.29 11.95
C ASN A 145 5.28 17.43 13.01
N LYS A 146 5.27 16.11 12.81
CA LYS A 146 6.01 15.13 13.61
C LYS A 146 6.93 14.34 12.68
N GLU A 147 8.20 14.22 13.04
CA GLU A 147 9.16 13.35 12.36
C GLU A 147 9.47 12.15 13.26
N THR A 148 9.48 10.96 12.67
CA THR A 148 9.68 9.71 13.41
C THR A 148 10.51 8.73 12.59
N ASN A 149 11.53 8.15 13.21
CA ASN A 149 12.24 7.00 12.64
C ASN A 149 11.59 5.72 13.15
N ARG A 150 11.25 4.80 12.26
CA ARG A 150 10.58 3.54 12.59
C ARG A 150 11.33 2.34 12.03
N LEU A 151 11.26 1.25 12.76
CA LEU A 151 11.48 -0.07 12.19
C LEU A 151 10.17 -0.47 11.49
N ASN A 152 10.28 -1.07 10.29
CA ASN A 152 9.15 -1.65 9.60
C ASN A 152 9.41 -3.14 9.42
N LEU A 153 8.57 -3.95 10.01
CA LEU A 153 8.54 -5.40 9.85
C LEU A 153 7.30 -5.78 9.07
N TYR A 154 7.44 -6.60 8.05
CA TYR A 154 6.28 -7.08 7.32
C TYR A 154 6.36 -8.56 6.98
N LEU A 155 5.20 -9.17 6.94
CA LEU A 155 4.95 -10.52 6.49
C LEU A 155 3.92 -10.47 5.35
N TYR A 156 4.23 -11.14 4.24
CA TYR A 156 3.28 -11.39 3.16
C TYR A 156 3.15 -12.88 2.93
N LYS A 157 1.92 -13.35 2.74
CA LYS A 157 1.62 -14.72 2.36
C LYS A 157 0.48 -14.75 1.35
N LYS A 158 0.67 -15.51 0.26
CA LYS A 158 -0.37 -15.90 -0.67
C LYS A 158 -0.67 -17.38 -0.44
N MET A 159 -1.93 -17.73 -0.33
CA MET A 159 -2.44 -19.09 -0.16
C MET A 159 -3.30 -19.43 -1.36
N GLU A 160 -2.95 -20.46 -2.10
CA GLU A 160 -3.77 -20.98 -3.18
C GLU A 160 -4.90 -21.81 -2.57
N LEU A 161 -6.10 -21.56 -3.03
CA LEU A 161 -7.33 -22.23 -2.67
C LEU A 161 -7.81 -23.10 -3.84
N GLU A 162 -8.90 -23.83 -3.65
CA GLU A 162 -9.51 -24.58 -4.74
C GLU A 162 -9.97 -23.67 -5.88
N ASN A 163 -10.10 -24.24 -7.09
CA ASN A 163 -10.59 -23.54 -8.30
C ASN A 163 -9.75 -22.32 -8.73
N LYS A 164 -8.43 -22.36 -8.51
CA LYS A 164 -7.51 -21.25 -8.82
C LYS A 164 -7.75 -19.98 -8.00
N ASN A 165 -8.63 -20.01 -7.01
CA ASN A 165 -8.79 -18.92 -6.07
C ASN A 165 -7.52 -18.75 -5.23
N PHE A 166 -7.25 -17.56 -4.75
CA PHE A 166 -6.17 -17.36 -3.80
C PHE A 166 -6.50 -16.26 -2.79
N LEU A 167 -6.02 -16.48 -1.58
CA LEU A 167 -6.07 -15.52 -0.49
C LEU A 167 -4.69 -14.93 -0.30
N SER A 168 -4.58 -13.60 -0.34
CA SER A 168 -3.36 -12.89 0.02
C SER A 168 -3.55 -12.19 1.37
N ALA A 169 -2.51 -12.24 2.20
CA ALA A 169 -2.48 -11.58 3.49
C ALA A 169 -1.15 -10.84 3.67
N SER A 170 -1.23 -9.62 4.19
CA SER A 170 -0.07 -8.81 4.56
C SER A 170 -0.25 -8.29 5.97
N LEU A 171 0.79 -8.37 6.78
CA LEU A 171 0.84 -7.82 8.13
C LEU A 171 2.07 -6.93 8.23
N PHE A 172 1.87 -5.71 8.76
CA PHE A 172 2.93 -4.75 9.00
C PHE A 172 2.94 -4.34 10.46
N TYR A 173 4.13 -4.23 11.06
CA TYR A 173 4.36 -3.70 12.37
C TYR A 173 5.47 -2.65 12.33
N GLN A 174 5.14 -1.42 12.74
CA GLN A 174 6.02 -0.26 12.58
C GLN A 174 6.18 0.50 13.91
N PRO A 175 6.99 0.00 14.85
CA PRO A 175 7.30 0.72 16.08
C PRO A 175 8.24 1.90 15.80
N SER A 176 8.06 2.98 16.55
CA SER A 176 9.01 4.09 16.64
C SER A 176 10.32 3.60 17.27
N LEU A 177 11.46 4.05 16.77
CA LEU A 177 12.75 3.71 17.37
C LEU A 177 12.98 4.41 18.71
N ASN A 178 12.33 5.57 18.94
CA ASN A 178 12.46 6.32 20.17
C ASN A 178 11.45 5.89 21.25
N GLU A 179 10.26 5.42 20.82
CA GLU A 179 9.14 5.08 21.70
C GLU A 179 8.55 3.72 21.30
N PHE A 180 9.38 2.68 21.34
CA PHE A 180 9.10 1.37 20.75
C PHE A 180 7.80 0.71 21.25
N SER A 181 7.47 0.87 22.52
CA SER A 181 6.31 0.24 23.16
C SER A 181 5.06 1.10 23.17
N SER A 182 5.19 2.42 23.00
CA SER A 182 4.08 3.39 23.11
C SER A 182 3.66 4.00 21.77
N ASP A 183 4.59 4.14 20.80
CA ASP A 183 4.29 4.65 19.45
C ASP A 183 4.59 3.58 18.41
N TYR A 184 3.57 2.83 18.03
CA TYR A 184 3.64 1.83 16.98
C TYR A 184 2.41 1.89 16.07
N LYS A 185 2.59 1.48 14.81
CA LYS A 185 1.53 1.31 13.82
C LYS A 185 1.43 -0.17 13.44
N VAL A 186 0.22 -0.70 13.37
CA VAL A 186 -0.06 -2.05 12.88
C VAL A 186 -1.03 -1.93 11.72
N SER A 187 -0.77 -2.65 10.63
CA SER A 187 -1.66 -2.75 9.49
C SER A 187 -1.76 -4.20 9.05
N ALA A 188 -2.96 -4.68 8.86
CA ALA A 188 -3.25 -5.99 8.30
C ALA A 188 -4.17 -5.82 7.09
N LEU A 189 -3.82 -6.48 6.00
CA LEU A 189 -4.58 -6.48 4.76
C LEU A 189 -4.82 -7.92 4.34
N MET A 190 -6.04 -8.23 3.95
CA MET A 190 -6.40 -9.53 3.39
C MET A 190 -7.22 -9.28 2.12
N ALA A 191 -6.95 -10.03 1.07
CA ALA A 191 -7.71 -10.00 -0.16
C ALA A 191 -7.96 -11.41 -0.68
N LEU A 192 -9.22 -11.73 -0.95
CA LEU A 192 -9.64 -12.95 -1.62
C LEU A 192 -9.79 -12.66 -3.12
N ASN A 193 -9.07 -13.39 -3.93
CA ASN A 193 -9.04 -13.23 -5.37
C ASN A 193 -9.68 -14.46 -6.02
N ILE A 194 -10.71 -14.23 -6.84
CA ILE A 194 -11.49 -15.25 -7.53
C ILE A 194 -11.39 -14.99 -9.03
N PRO A 195 -10.55 -15.74 -9.78
CA PRO A 195 -10.51 -15.62 -11.22
C PRO A 195 -11.77 -16.21 -11.84
N LEU A 196 -12.62 -15.35 -12.41
CA LEU A 196 -13.85 -15.76 -13.11
C LEU A 196 -13.57 -16.20 -14.54
N SER A 197 -12.50 -15.69 -15.14
CA SER A 197 -11.97 -16.07 -16.44
C SER A 197 -10.49 -15.68 -16.55
N GLU A 198 -9.83 -15.97 -17.68
CA GLU A 198 -8.44 -15.53 -17.92
C GLU A 198 -8.27 -13.99 -17.93
N LYS A 199 -9.36 -13.23 -18.09
CA LYS A 199 -9.35 -11.77 -18.20
C LYS A 199 -10.11 -11.07 -17.09
N ILE A 200 -10.83 -11.81 -16.23
CA ILE A 200 -11.70 -11.25 -15.20
C ILE A 200 -11.29 -11.82 -13.84
N LEU A 201 -10.84 -10.94 -12.97
CA LEU A 201 -10.52 -11.22 -11.57
C LEU A 201 -11.51 -10.46 -10.68
N PHE A 202 -12.11 -11.16 -9.74
CA PHE A 202 -12.92 -10.55 -8.68
C PHE A 202 -12.11 -10.54 -7.40
N GLU A 203 -11.96 -9.37 -6.78
CA GLU A 203 -11.22 -9.17 -5.53
C GLU A 203 -12.17 -8.60 -4.46
N ILE A 204 -12.12 -9.19 -3.27
CA ILE A 204 -12.83 -8.77 -2.06
C ILE A 204 -11.83 -8.48 -0.95
#